data_d18be0e57f4e3532f30bec30f0b31b0c
#
_entry.id   d18be0e57f4e3532f30bec30f0b31b0c
#
_cell.length_a   1.000
_cell.length_b   1.000
_cell.length_c   1.000
_cell.angle_alpha   90.00
_cell.angle_beta   90.00
_cell.angle_gamma   90.00
#
_symmetry.space_group_name_H-M   'P 1'
#
loop_
_entity.id
_entity.type
_entity.pdbx_description
1 polymer ?
#
loop_
_entity_poly.entity_id
_entity_poly.type
_entity_poly.pdbx_seq_one_letter_code
_entity_poly.pdbx_strand_id
1 'polypeptide(L)'
;MTLAYLGLGSNLGNRERNLAEARRLLSRFGATVLRQSGIHETEPFGVTDQPRFLNQVVEVEWPQGPRELLEAVKAVESAVGRTPTYRWGPREIDVDILLFGRDRVDEPDLVIPHPGLFERGFVIKPLEELRPDLSRRVPATPRQPRQSPPPPASTGSP
;
A
#
# COMPACT_ATOMS: atom_id res chain seq x y z
N MET A 1 2.45 21.02 5.18
CA MET A 1 1.96 19.66 5.46
C MET A 1 1.55 18.98 4.19
N THR A 2 1.91 17.73 4.03
CA THR A 2 1.52 16.93 2.86
C THR A 2 0.63 15.79 3.31
N LEU A 3 -0.41 15.52 2.54
CA LEU A 3 -1.23 14.32 2.74
C LEU A 3 -0.55 13.16 2.05
N ALA A 4 -0.32 12.10 2.80
CA ALA A 4 0.27 10.87 2.28
C ALA A 4 -0.64 9.69 2.58
N TYR A 5 -0.54 8.65 1.78
CA TYR A 5 -1.33 7.43 1.95
C TYR A 5 -0.38 6.27 2.15
N LEU A 6 -0.57 5.56 3.25
CA LEU A 6 0.30 4.45 3.63
C LEU A 6 -0.49 3.16 3.64
N GLY A 7 0.10 2.13 3.05
CA GLY A 7 -0.46 0.78 3.11
C GLY A 7 0.13 0.04 4.30
N LEU A 8 -0.73 -0.53 5.12
CA LEU A 8 -0.33 -1.35 6.26
C LEU A 8 -0.72 -2.80 5.99
N GLY A 9 0.17 -3.74 6.26
CA GLY A 9 -0.11 -5.14 6.09
C GLY A 9 0.50 -5.98 7.19
N SER A 10 -0.20 -7.01 7.63
CA SER A 10 0.28 -7.93 8.66
C SER A 10 -0.24 -9.34 8.39
N ASN A 11 0.65 -10.34 8.44
CA ASN A 11 0.22 -11.74 8.36
C ASN A 11 0.96 -12.64 9.36
N LEU A 12 1.53 -12.05 10.41
CA LEU A 12 2.26 -12.79 11.42
C LEU A 12 1.89 -12.26 12.80
N GLY A 13 1.63 -13.15 13.75
CA GLY A 13 1.23 -12.79 15.09
C GLY A 13 -0.20 -12.30 15.17
N ASN A 14 -0.48 -11.40 16.07
CA ASN A 14 -1.82 -10.79 16.20
C ASN A 14 -1.93 -9.67 15.18
N ARG A 15 -2.50 -9.99 14.02
CA ARG A 15 -2.53 -9.10 12.86
C ARG A 15 -3.27 -7.80 13.14
N GLU A 16 -4.44 -7.89 13.77
CA GLU A 16 -5.23 -6.69 14.09
C GLU A 16 -4.52 -5.79 15.07
N ARG A 17 -3.89 -6.37 16.07
CA ARG A 17 -3.12 -5.63 17.05
C ARG A 17 -1.92 -4.95 16.40
N ASN A 18 -1.25 -5.64 15.47
CA ASN A 18 -0.10 -5.08 14.77
C ASN A 18 -0.51 -3.87 13.93
N LEU A 19 -1.67 -3.92 13.26
CA LEU A 19 -2.18 -2.77 12.52
C LEU A 19 -2.49 -1.60 13.46
N ALA A 20 -3.14 -1.88 14.58
CA ALA A 20 -3.49 -0.83 15.55
C ALA A 20 -2.23 -0.18 16.14
N GLU A 21 -1.23 -1.00 16.44
CA GLU A 21 0.02 -0.50 16.98
C GLU A 21 0.76 0.36 15.96
N ALA A 22 0.76 -0.06 14.69
CA ALA A 22 1.38 0.72 13.62
C ALA A 22 0.71 2.10 13.51
N ARG A 23 -0.63 2.15 13.53
CA ARG A 23 -1.35 3.42 13.47
C ARG A 23 -0.97 4.33 14.62
N ARG A 24 -0.91 3.77 15.83
CA ARG A 24 -0.54 4.52 17.02
C ARG A 24 0.88 5.09 16.90
N LEU A 25 1.80 4.26 16.45
CA LEU A 25 3.20 4.67 16.33
C LEU A 25 3.42 5.68 15.21
N LEU A 26 2.68 5.57 14.11
CA LEU A 26 2.76 6.57 13.04
C LEU A 26 2.48 7.96 13.59
N SER A 27 1.39 8.13 14.34
CA SER A 27 1.07 9.42 14.92
C SER A 27 2.14 9.86 15.92
N ARG A 28 2.68 8.93 16.69
CA ARG A 28 3.73 9.25 17.65
C ARG A 28 5.02 9.71 16.97
N PHE A 29 5.33 9.17 15.78
CA PHE A 29 6.52 9.58 15.04
C PHE A 29 6.26 10.75 14.11
N GLY A 30 5.12 11.40 14.20
CA GLY A 30 4.85 12.63 13.48
C GLY A 30 3.98 12.49 12.24
N ALA A 31 3.61 11.28 11.86
CA ALA A 31 2.68 11.02 10.75
C ALA A 31 1.27 10.93 11.33
N THR A 32 0.60 12.07 11.42
CA THR A 32 -0.72 12.14 12.06
C THR A 32 -1.77 11.42 11.22
N VAL A 33 -2.33 10.35 11.77
CA VAL A 33 -3.36 9.58 11.06
C VAL A 33 -4.67 10.35 11.11
N LEU A 34 -5.17 10.74 9.93
CA LEU A 34 -6.42 11.51 9.80
C LEU A 34 -7.61 10.60 9.51
N ARG A 35 -7.43 9.61 8.66
CA ARG A 35 -8.49 8.68 8.28
C ARG A 35 -7.90 7.30 8.05
N GLN A 36 -8.73 6.28 8.16
CA GLN A 36 -8.31 4.92 7.89
C GLN A 36 -9.40 4.19 7.12
N SER A 37 -8.98 3.30 6.23
CA SER A 37 -9.91 2.42 5.52
C SER A 37 -10.38 1.29 6.43
N GLY A 38 -11.33 0.49 5.97
CA GLY A 38 -11.62 -0.80 6.57
C GLY A 38 -10.43 -1.74 6.42
N ILE A 39 -10.44 -2.82 7.15
CA ILE A 39 -9.41 -3.85 7.10
C ILE A 39 -9.87 -4.93 6.13
N HIS A 40 -9.01 -5.29 5.19
CA HIS A 40 -9.28 -6.29 4.16
C HIS A 40 -8.35 -7.48 4.32
N GLU A 41 -8.90 -8.67 4.31
CA GLU A 41 -8.08 -9.90 4.37
C GLU A 41 -7.80 -10.37 2.94
N THR A 42 -6.55 -10.64 2.63
CA THR A 42 -6.12 -11.02 1.28
C THR A 42 -5.12 -12.15 1.29
N GLU A 43 -5.04 -12.88 0.17
CA GLU A 43 -4.05 -13.93 0.00
C GLU A 43 -2.64 -13.34 -0.05
N PRO A 44 -1.63 -14.07 0.45
CA PRO A 44 -0.25 -13.60 0.37
C PRO A 44 0.22 -13.54 -1.09
N PHE A 45 1.00 -12.51 -1.41
CA PHE A 45 1.58 -12.33 -2.73
C PHE A 45 2.93 -13.05 -2.81
N GLY A 46 3.16 -13.78 -3.88
CA GLY A 46 4.42 -14.49 -4.12
C GLY A 46 4.46 -15.86 -3.45
N VAL A 47 4.88 -15.93 -2.18
CA VAL A 47 4.88 -17.17 -1.41
C VAL A 47 3.49 -17.36 -0.81
N THR A 48 2.76 -18.38 -1.28
CA THR A 48 1.36 -18.59 -0.87
C THR A 48 1.18 -19.52 0.31
N ASP A 49 2.23 -20.22 0.73
CA ASP A 49 2.16 -21.14 1.87
C ASP A 49 2.45 -20.37 3.16
N GLN A 50 1.54 -19.48 3.52
CA GLN A 50 1.65 -18.66 4.72
C GLN A 50 0.28 -18.06 5.05
N PRO A 51 0.08 -17.51 6.26
CA PRO A 51 -1.19 -16.89 6.63
C PRO A 51 -1.55 -15.73 5.72
N ARG A 52 -2.87 -15.47 5.62
CA ARG A 52 -3.37 -14.34 4.86
C ARG A 52 -2.99 -13.01 5.51
N PHE A 53 -2.85 -12.00 4.69
CA PHE A 53 -2.61 -10.64 5.15
C PHE A 53 -3.91 -9.97 5.58
N LEU A 54 -3.81 -9.15 6.62
CA LEU A 54 -4.77 -8.08 6.84
C LEU A 54 -4.15 -6.81 6.29
N ASN A 55 -4.89 -6.09 5.45
CA ASN A 55 -4.42 -4.89 4.79
C ASN A 55 -5.32 -3.71 5.14
N GLN A 56 -4.73 -2.55 5.30
CA GLN A 56 -5.45 -1.32 5.58
C GLN A 56 -4.66 -0.15 4.99
N VAL A 57 -5.36 0.89 4.57
CA VAL A 57 -4.73 2.13 4.13
C VAL A 57 -5.08 3.23 5.11
N VAL A 58 -4.09 4.05 5.46
CA VAL A 58 -4.30 5.23 6.30
C VAL A 58 -3.87 6.48 5.55
N GLU A 59 -4.62 7.56 5.76
CA GLU A 59 -4.26 8.88 5.29
C GLU A 59 -3.57 9.60 6.44
N VAL A 60 -2.38 10.10 6.19
CA VAL A 60 -1.61 10.80 7.21
C VAL A 60 -1.23 12.20 6.74
N GLU A 61 -1.02 13.06 7.69
CA GLU A 61 -0.48 14.40 7.47
C GLU A 61 0.97 14.39 7.91
N TRP A 62 1.88 14.81 7.01
CA TRP A 62 3.31 14.73 7.24
C TRP A 62 3.97 16.09 6.99
N PRO A 63 4.80 16.60 7.93
CA PRO A 63 5.37 17.95 7.81
C PRO A 63 6.66 18.05 7.01
N GLN A 64 7.29 16.92 6.68
CA GLN A 64 8.60 16.92 6.01
C GLN A 64 8.48 16.29 4.63
N GLY A 65 9.63 15.88 4.06
CA GLY A 65 9.65 15.29 2.73
C GLY A 65 9.42 13.77 2.73
N PRO A 66 9.40 13.18 1.53
CA PRO A 66 9.14 11.74 1.41
C PRO A 66 10.27 10.88 1.98
N ARG A 67 11.53 11.33 1.93
CA ARG A 67 12.65 10.57 2.51
C ARG A 67 12.50 10.45 4.02
N GLU A 68 12.14 11.55 4.68
CA GLU A 68 11.93 11.56 6.11
C GLU A 68 10.74 10.69 6.51
N LEU A 69 9.70 10.67 5.66
CA LEU A 69 8.57 9.77 5.91
C LEU A 69 9.00 8.30 5.80
N LEU A 70 9.85 7.97 4.82
CA LEU A 70 10.39 6.62 4.70
C LEU A 70 11.12 6.20 5.96
N GLU A 71 11.93 7.08 6.54
CA GLU A 71 12.62 6.81 7.80
C GLU A 71 11.64 6.55 8.94
N ALA A 72 10.58 7.36 9.00
CA ALA A 72 9.56 7.21 10.04
C ALA A 72 8.82 5.87 9.91
N VAL A 73 8.45 5.47 8.69
CA VAL A 73 7.73 4.20 8.52
C VAL A 73 8.63 3.00 8.84
N LYS A 74 9.92 3.09 8.54
CA LYS A 74 10.86 2.02 8.92
C LYS A 74 11.02 1.94 10.44
N ALA A 75 11.02 3.07 11.12
CA ALA A 75 11.07 3.11 12.58
C ALA A 75 9.80 2.49 13.17
N VAL A 76 8.64 2.72 12.56
CA VAL A 76 7.39 2.10 12.98
C VAL A 76 7.46 0.60 12.83
N GLU A 77 7.95 0.11 11.70
CA GLU A 77 8.10 -1.34 11.47
C GLU A 77 8.97 -1.98 12.56
N SER A 78 10.09 -1.37 12.86
CA SER A 78 10.98 -1.87 13.92
C SER A 78 10.32 -1.85 15.28
N ALA A 79 9.58 -0.80 15.58
CA ALA A 79 8.95 -0.63 16.90
C ALA A 79 7.78 -1.60 17.11
N VAL A 80 7.07 -1.98 16.04
CA VAL A 80 6.02 -3.01 16.13
C VAL A 80 6.66 -4.39 16.37
N GLY A 81 7.93 -4.56 15.98
CA GLY A 81 8.63 -5.81 16.20
C GLY A 81 8.80 -6.65 14.96
N ARG A 82 8.91 -6.00 13.79
CA ARG A 82 9.14 -6.70 12.53
C ARG A 82 10.46 -7.46 12.59
N THR A 83 10.40 -8.76 12.45
CA THR A 83 11.59 -9.62 12.46
C THR A 83 12.10 -9.82 11.04
N PRO A 84 13.41 -10.09 10.84
CA PRO A 84 13.92 -10.41 9.52
C PRO A 84 13.19 -11.61 8.93
N THR A 85 12.91 -11.52 7.62
CA THR A 85 12.21 -12.58 6.91
C THR A 85 12.75 -12.66 5.48
N TYR A 86 12.45 -13.75 4.79
CA TYR A 86 12.81 -13.89 3.38
C TYR A 86 11.84 -13.08 2.51
N ARG A 87 12.26 -12.83 1.27
CA ARG A 87 11.43 -12.06 0.33
C ARG A 87 10.05 -12.70 0.20
N TRP A 88 8.99 -11.88 0.31
CA TRP A 88 7.59 -12.29 0.31
C TRP A 88 7.18 -13.17 1.49
N GLY A 89 8.06 -13.28 2.51
CA GLY A 89 7.76 -14.08 3.70
C GLY A 89 6.80 -13.40 4.67
N PRO A 90 6.41 -14.11 5.74
CA PRO A 90 5.48 -13.56 6.73
C PRO A 90 6.10 -12.38 7.49
N ARG A 91 5.25 -11.42 7.89
CA ARG A 91 5.68 -10.19 8.56
C ARG A 91 4.68 -9.73 9.58
N GLU A 92 5.21 -9.28 10.73
CA GLU A 92 4.36 -8.66 11.76
C GLU A 92 3.71 -7.41 11.21
N ILE A 93 4.48 -6.59 10.48
CA ILE A 93 3.96 -5.36 9.89
C ILE A 93 4.79 -4.96 8.67
N ASP A 94 4.10 -4.46 7.66
CA ASP A 94 4.68 -3.85 6.48
C ASP A 94 4.03 -2.48 6.34
N VAL A 95 4.81 -1.45 6.12
CA VAL A 95 4.30 -0.10 5.91
C VAL A 95 4.89 0.44 4.61
N ASP A 96 4.02 0.67 3.63
CA ASP A 96 4.43 1.16 2.31
C ASP A 96 3.88 2.56 2.07
N ILE A 97 4.71 3.45 1.50
CA ILE A 97 4.24 4.75 1.06
C ILE A 97 3.60 4.57 -0.31
N LEU A 98 2.29 4.78 -0.39
CA LEU A 98 1.54 4.60 -1.63
C LEU A 98 1.51 5.87 -2.45
N LEU A 99 1.17 6.99 -1.82
CA LEU A 99 1.10 8.31 -2.42
C LEU A 99 1.66 9.33 -1.45
N PHE A 100 2.27 10.37 -1.99
CA PHE A 100 2.80 11.48 -1.20
C PHE A 100 2.39 12.78 -1.92
N GLY A 101 1.24 13.33 -1.53
CA GLY A 101 0.67 14.46 -2.24
C GLY A 101 0.54 14.12 -3.72
N ARG A 102 1.11 14.97 -4.56
CA ARG A 102 1.20 14.73 -6.01
C ARG A 102 2.63 14.45 -6.46
N ASP A 103 3.52 14.24 -5.52
CA ASP A 103 4.94 14.08 -5.82
C ASP A 103 5.22 12.74 -6.50
N ARG A 104 6.27 12.75 -7.32
CA ARG A 104 6.79 11.54 -7.93
C ARG A 104 8.23 11.39 -7.48
N VAL A 105 8.56 10.20 -7.03
CA VAL A 105 9.91 9.87 -6.57
C VAL A 105 10.34 8.58 -7.27
N ASP A 106 11.54 8.57 -7.82
CA ASP A 106 12.07 7.40 -8.52
C ASP A 106 13.53 7.21 -8.10
N GLU A 107 13.70 6.61 -6.93
CA GLU A 107 15.01 6.35 -6.35
C GLU A 107 15.13 4.85 -6.05
N PRO A 108 16.34 4.32 -5.88
CA PRO A 108 16.52 2.86 -5.71
C PRO A 108 15.70 2.26 -4.58
N ASP A 109 15.48 3.00 -3.51
CA ASP A 109 14.78 2.50 -2.32
C ASP A 109 13.44 3.18 -2.06
N LEU A 110 12.98 4.07 -2.97
CA LEU A 110 11.73 4.80 -2.77
C LEU A 110 11.13 5.19 -4.11
N VAL A 111 10.02 4.56 -4.46
CA VAL A 111 9.27 4.86 -5.68
C VAL A 111 7.86 5.30 -5.28
N ILE A 112 7.48 6.51 -5.67
CA ILE A 112 6.15 7.06 -5.40
C ILE A 112 5.59 7.62 -6.70
N PRO A 113 4.38 7.30 -7.11
CA PRO A 113 3.44 6.35 -6.48
C PRO A 113 4.01 4.94 -6.40
N HIS A 114 3.54 4.17 -5.43
CA HIS A 114 4.01 2.80 -5.23
C HIS A 114 3.83 1.99 -6.50
N PRO A 115 4.85 1.22 -6.94
CA PRO A 115 4.79 0.54 -8.24
C PRO A 115 3.68 -0.49 -8.37
N GLY A 116 3.22 -1.06 -7.25
CA GLY A 116 2.12 -2.02 -7.26
C GLY A 116 0.74 -1.42 -7.06
N LEU A 117 0.64 -0.08 -7.04
CA LEU A 117 -0.58 0.61 -6.59
C LEU A 117 -1.83 0.21 -7.35
N PHE A 118 -1.76 0.18 -8.67
CA PHE A 118 -2.92 -0.12 -9.52
C PHE A 118 -2.97 -1.55 -10.00
N GLU A 119 -1.98 -2.36 -9.66
CA GLU A 119 -1.89 -3.75 -10.12
C GLU A 119 -2.39 -4.74 -9.09
N ARG A 120 -2.47 -4.33 -7.82
CA ARG A 120 -2.80 -5.21 -6.70
C ARG A 120 -4.08 -4.75 -6.03
N GLY A 121 -5.15 -5.54 -6.17
CA GLY A 121 -6.45 -5.22 -5.57
C GLY A 121 -6.39 -5.03 -4.06
N PHE A 122 -5.48 -5.72 -3.37
CA PHE A 122 -5.37 -5.59 -1.93
C PHE A 122 -4.80 -4.23 -1.50
N VAL A 123 -4.25 -3.46 -2.43
CA VAL A 123 -3.77 -2.10 -2.18
C VAL A 123 -4.79 -1.08 -2.64
N ILE A 124 -5.30 -1.24 -3.87
CA ILE A 124 -6.16 -0.22 -4.45
C ILE A 124 -7.55 -0.17 -3.80
N LYS A 125 -8.10 -1.33 -3.43
CA LYS A 125 -9.44 -1.37 -2.85
C LYS A 125 -9.55 -0.58 -1.54
N PRO A 126 -8.68 -0.81 -0.54
CA PRO A 126 -8.75 0.02 0.66
C PRO A 126 -8.40 1.48 0.38
N LEU A 127 -7.51 1.76 -0.57
CA LEU A 127 -7.17 3.14 -0.92
C LEU A 127 -8.38 3.86 -1.53
N GLU A 128 -9.18 3.20 -2.35
CA GLU A 128 -10.37 3.78 -2.95
C GLU A 128 -11.38 4.24 -1.91
N GLU A 129 -11.42 3.63 -0.75
CA GLU A 129 -12.32 4.07 0.32
C GLU A 129 -11.98 5.49 0.77
N LEU A 130 -10.70 5.85 0.74
CA LEU A 130 -10.21 7.17 1.13
C LEU A 130 -10.10 8.11 -0.06
N ARG A 131 -9.88 7.56 -1.23
CA ARG A 131 -9.65 8.30 -2.47
C ARG A 131 -10.51 7.71 -3.59
N PRO A 132 -11.83 7.92 -3.55
CA PRO A 132 -12.72 7.36 -4.59
C PRO A 132 -12.44 7.92 -5.98
N ASP A 133 -11.78 9.06 -6.09
CA ASP A 133 -11.37 9.61 -7.37
C ASP A 133 -10.42 8.68 -8.14
N LEU A 134 -9.65 7.85 -7.45
CA LEU A 134 -8.68 6.96 -8.10
C LEU A 134 -9.34 5.85 -8.88
N SER A 135 -10.50 5.38 -8.46
CA SER A 135 -11.21 4.32 -9.19
C SER A 135 -11.68 4.77 -10.58
N ARG A 136 -11.84 6.07 -10.77
CA ARG A 136 -12.25 6.62 -12.07
C ARG A 136 -11.10 6.66 -13.06
N ARG A 137 -9.85 6.66 -12.58
CA ARG A 137 -8.67 6.72 -13.44
C ARG A 137 -8.24 5.35 -13.93
N VAL A 138 -8.46 4.34 -13.10
CA VAL A 138 -7.97 2.99 -13.37
C VAL A 138 -8.59 2.39 -14.63
N PRO A 139 -9.90 2.43 -14.85
CA PRO A 139 -10.51 1.77 -15.99
C PRO A 139 -10.17 2.42 -17.31
N ALA A 140 -9.83 3.64 -17.29
CA ALA A 140 -9.46 4.25 -18.52
C ALA A 140 -8.28 3.60 -19.13
N THR A 141 -8.33 2.71 -19.12
CA THR A 141 -7.40 2.17 -19.77
C THR A 141 -7.15 1.27 -20.41
N PRO A 142 -7.23 1.13 -20.34
CA PRO A 142 -7.01 0.23 -20.83
C PRO A 142 -6.92 -0.28 -21.38
N ARG A 143 -6.95 -0.33 -21.15
CA ARG A 143 -7.15 -0.97 -21.38
C ARG A 143 -7.16 -1.33 -22.01
N GLN A 144 -6.92 -1.05 -22.13
CA GLN A 144 -7.22 -1.62 -22.44
C GLN A 144 -6.90 -1.95 -23.05
N PRO A 145 -6.68 -1.83 -23.40
CA PRO A 145 -6.74 -2.47 -23.79
C PRO A 145 -6.38 -2.84 -24.23
N ARG A 146 -6.29 -2.89 -24.31
CA ARG A 146 -6.42 -3.62 -24.37
C ARG A 146 -6.60 -4.06 -24.84
N GLN A 147 -6.49 -3.85 -25.30
CA GLN A 147 -7.00 -4.51 -25.48
C GLN A 147 -7.12 -4.81 -26.04
N SER A 148 -6.94 -4.64 -26.69
CA SER A 148 -7.45 -5.22 -27.08
C SER A 148 -7.47 -5.59 -27.62
N PRO A 149 -7.63 -5.55 -28.17
CA PRO A 149 -8.06 -6.15 -28.57
C PRO A 149 -8.04 -6.50 -29.09
N PRO A 150 -8.20 -6.54 -29.62
CA PRO A 150 -8.59 -7.10 -29.94
C PRO A 150 -8.55 -7.43 -30.55
N PRO A 151 -8.46 -7.47 -31.15
CA PRO A 151 -8.83 -7.96 -31.45
C PRO A 151 -9.04 -8.35 -31.94
N PRO A 152 -8.98 -8.30 -32.62
CA PRO A 152 -9.49 -8.83 -32.79
C PRO A 152 -9.69 -9.26 -33.16
N ALA A 153 -9.48 -9.14 -33.74
CA ALA A 153 -9.98 -9.74 -33.79
C ALA A 153 -10.02 -10.10 -34.17
N SER A 154 -9.75 -10.16 -34.55
CA SER A 154 -10.03 -10.75 -34.59
C SER A 154 -9.82 -11.09 -34.69
N THR A 155 -9.73 -10.91 -35.12
CA THR A 155 -9.75 -11.45 -34.95
C THR A 155 -9.34 -11.58 -34.57
N GLY A 156 -8.83 -11.58 -34.98
CA GLY A 156 -8.81 -11.86 -34.33
C GLY A 156 -8.49 -11.78 -33.91
N SER A 157 -8.21 -11.65 -33.82
CA SER A 157 -8.30 -11.71 -33.04
C SER A 157 -8.26 -11.74 -32.61
N PRO A 158 -8.12 -11.48 -32.77
CA PRO A 158 -8.33 -11.48 -32.03
C PRO A 158 -8.42 -11.51 -31.65
#